data_a6ec336f2512b5678b0152a4826e737b
#
_entry.id   a6ec336f2512b5678b0152a4826e737b
#
_cell.length_a   1.000
_cell.length_b   1.000
_cell.length_c   1.000
_cell.angle_alpha   90.00
_cell.angle_beta   90.00
_cell.angle_gamma   90.00
#
_symmetry.space_group_name_H-M   'P 1'
#
loop_
_entity.id
_entity.type
_entity.pdbx_description
1 polymer ?
#
loop_
_entity_poly.entity_id
_entity_poly.type
_entity_poly.pdbx_seq_one_letter_code
_entity_poly.pdbx_strand_id
1 'polypeptide(L)'
;MKPTRRTLLAGAATAAAATALTACGGKSDGPTTNKDGKIELTVATFNEFGYETLFKTYMEQNPDVVIKAKKAATSDDARKNLMTGLAAGKGLADIEGIEVNWWAELAQYAAKFEDLSSPDVEGRWVDWKTEAATIDGKLLGYGTDIGPEAIAYRADLFEKAGLPTDREEVAKLLEGDWDKYFEVGQQFVAAAGIPWYDGAGGTYNGMIQQLATPYEKTDGTPIPLKDNADIKAAYDKLASHKDLSAHLSQWSDDWTSAFQKDGFATMLCPAWMMGPIQGNAEGVTGWDIANVFPGGGGNWGGSYLTVPSQGENVEAAKKLAAWLTAPEQQIVAFSEKGTFPSQKEALDSPEVTGLTEEFFNNAPVGQIFSDRAKAVTSQPFTGPKFFVINTVVADAITRWDVDGADPAASWDQALSQYDELGLA
;
A
#
# COMPACT_ATOMS: atom_id res chain seq x y z
N MET A 1 -10.97 -72.24 3.71
CA MET A 1 -9.85 -73.13 4.00
C MET A 1 -8.56 -72.35 3.99
N LYS A 2 -7.92 -72.18 5.15
CA LYS A 2 -6.49 -71.85 5.32
C LYS A 2 -5.71 -73.11 4.95
N PRO A 3 -4.41 -73.08 4.58
CA PRO A 3 -3.29 -72.70 5.44
C PRO A 3 -2.15 -71.99 4.65
N THR A 4 -1.36 -71.13 5.27
CA THR A 4 -0.19 -71.22 6.15
C THR A 4 1.17 -71.57 5.53
N ARG A 5 2.13 -70.59 5.77
CA ARG A 5 3.50 -70.78 6.22
C ARG A 5 4.66 -71.12 5.27
N ARG A 6 5.64 -70.16 5.36
CA ARG A 6 7.06 -70.39 5.74
C ARG A 6 7.94 -71.33 4.90
N THR A 7 9.03 -70.89 4.41
CA THR A 7 10.44 -70.88 4.91
C THR A 7 11.36 -71.10 3.69
N LEU A 8 12.50 -70.64 3.50
CA LEU A 8 13.74 -70.33 4.16
C LEU A 8 14.84 -70.10 3.12
N LEU A 9 15.65 -69.13 3.33
CA LEU A 9 17.09 -69.09 3.40
C LEU A 9 18.01 -69.59 2.27
N ALA A 10 18.97 -68.71 2.08
CA ALA A 10 20.41 -68.90 1.81
C ALA A 10 20.80 -68.64 0.35
N GLY A 11 21.55 -67.62 0.06
CA GLY A 11 22.89 -67.32 0.46
C GLY A 11 23.76 -67.13 -0.77
N ALA A 12 24.37 -65.98 -0.94
CA ALA A 12 25.73 -65.87 -1.46
C ALA A 12 26.18 -64.40 -1.40
N ALA A 13 27.18 -64.16 -0.63
CA ALA A 13 27.92 -62.91 -0.54
C ALA A 13 28.81 -62.75 -1.77
N THR A 14 28.88 -61.54 -2.35
CA THR A 14 30.11 -61.09 -3.03
C THR A 14 30.21 -59.57 -3.03
N ALA A 15 31.31 -59.15 -2.46
CA ALA A 15 32.14 -57.97 -2.74
C ALA A 15 31.50 -56.58 -2.60
N ALA A 16 31.79 -55.96 -1.49
CA ALA A 16 31.77 -54.52 -1.25
C ALA A 16 32.73 -53.79 -2.18
N ALA A 17 32.18 -52.80 -2.91
CA ALA A 17 32.96 -51.68 -3.38
C ALA A 17 32.40 -50.45 -2.66
N ALA A 18 33.05 -50.05 -1.60
CA ALA A 18 32.81 -48.79 -0.90
C ALA A 18 33.32 -47.65 -1.75
N THR A 19 32.42 -47.00 -2.50
CA THR A 19 32.66 -45.65 -2.96
C THR A 19 32.13 -44.72 -1.88
N ALA A 20 33.06 -44.22 -1.06
CA ALA A 20 32.82 -43.08 -0.18
C ALA A 20 32.56 -41.84 -1.05
N LEU A 21 31.27 -41.52 -1.24
CA LEU A 21 30.85 -40.19 -1.64
C LEU A 21 31.04 -39.29 -0.43
N THR A 22 32.18 -38.66 -0.36
CA THR A 22 32.38 -37.44 0.43
C THR A 22 31.47 -36.37 -0.14
N ALA A 23 30.27 -36.26 0.40
CA ALA A 23 29.45 -35.09 0.24
C ALA A 23 30.09 -33.95 1.05
N CYS A 24 31.12 -33.34 0.48
CA CYS A 24 31.50 -31.98 0.84
C CYS A 24 30.38 -31.07 0.30
N GLY A 25 29.43 -30.75 1.15
CA GLY A 25 28.51 -29.64 0.94
C GLY A 25 29.26 -28.32 1.05
N GLY A 26 30.09 -28.01 0.05
CA GLY A 26 30.50 -26.62 -0.20
C GLY A 26 29.28 -25.91 -0.80
N LYS A 27 28.78 -24.87 -0.13
CA LYS A 27 27.94 -23.88 -0.82
C LYS A 27 28.76 -23.46 -2.04
N SER A 28 28.20 -23.62 -3.23
CA SER A 28 28.77 -23.03 -4.44
C SER A 28 28.72 -21.52 -4.24
N ASP A 29 29.86 -20.84 -4.32
CA ASP A 29 29.96 -19.38 -4.22
C ASP A 29 29.33 -18.65 -5.43
N GLY A 30 28.56 -19.32 -6.28
CA GLY A 30 27.91 -18.80 -7.46
C GLY A 30 26.37 -18.78 -7.35
N PRO A 31 25.70 -17.94 -8.16
CA PRO A 31 24.25 -17.85 -8.15
C PRO A 31 23.60 -19.19 -8.54
N THR A 32 22.46 -19.50 -7.93
CA THR A 32 21.61 -20.64 -8.32
C THR A 32 20.90 -20.31 -9.64
N THR A 33 21.03 -21.20 -10.63
CA THR A 33 20.45 -21.00 -11.96
C THR A 33 19.33 -22.00 -12.25
N ASN A 34 18.39 -21.61 -13.10
CA ASN A 34 17.32 -22.45 -13.62
C ASN A 34 17.85 -23.45 -14.68
N LYS A 35 16.94 -24.24 -15.30
CA LYS A 35 17.29 -25.25 -16.31
C LYS A 35 17.99 -24.68 -17.55
N ASP A 36 17.78 -23.40 -17.84
CA ASP A 36 18.36 -22.70 -18.99
C ASP A 36 19.67 -21.99 -18.62
N GLY A 37 20.19 -22.20 -17.41
CA GLY A 37 21.41 -21.61 -16.90
C GLY A 37 21.27 -20.13 -16.52
N LYS A 38 20.02 -19.63 -16.37
CA LYS A 38 19.72 -18.24 -16.00
C LYS A 38 19.41 -18.12 -14.50
N ILE A 39 19.78 -16.99 -13.92
CA ILE A 39 19.36 -16.60 -12.56
C ILE A 39 17.85 -16.32 -12.60
N GLU A 40 17.08 -17.05 -11.84
CA GLU A 40 15.65 -16.81 -11.71
C GLU A 40 15.37 -16.01 -10.45
N LEU A 41 14.72 -14.85 -10.57
CA LEU A 41 14.31 -14.00 -9.47
C LEU A 41 12.79 -13.91 -9.42
N THR A 42 12.23 -14.17 -8.26
CA THR A 42 10.81 -13.96 -7.99
C THR A 42 10.60 -12.61 -7.30
N VAL A 43 9.63 -11.82 -7.78
CA VAL A 43 9.25 -10.52 -7.20
C VAL A 43 7.78 -10.58 -6.85
N ALA A 44 7.47 -10.49 -5.56
CA ALA A 44 6.10 -10.43 -5.05
C ALA A 44 5.70 -8.97 -4.81
N THR A 45 4.55 -8.59 -5.35
CA THR A 45 3.97 -7.25 -5.22
C THR A 45 2.45 -7.37 -4.95
N PHE A 46 1.80 -6.24 -4.75
CA PHE A 46 0.34 -6.13 -4.62
C PHE A 46 -0.13 -4.89 -5.39
N ASN A 47 -1.42 -4.80 -5.66
CA ASN A 47 -2.00 -3.68 -6.42
C ASN A 47 -1.16 -3.38 -7.68
N GLU A 48 -0.74 -2.12 -7.88
CA GLU A 48 0.08 -1.69 -9.00
C GLU A 48 1.38 -1.05 -8.52
N PHE A 49 2.52 -1.57 -8.97
CA PHE A 49 3.85 -1.03 -8.71
C PHE A 49 4.47 -0.36 -9.95
N GLY A 50 3.85 -0.55 -11.12
CA GLY A 50 4.37 0.00 -12.38
C GLY A 50 5.62 -0.72 -12.91
N TYR A 51 5.78 -2.01 -12.62
CA TYR A 51 7.02 -2.73 -12.92
C TYR A 51 6.97 -3.60 -14.17
N GLU A 52 5.84 -3.72 -14.84
CA GLU A 52 5.68 -4.63 -15.98
C GLU A 52 6.64 -4.33 -17.14
N THR A 53 6.79 -3.06 -17.49
CA THR A 53 7.75 -2.60 -18.50
C THR A 53 9.17 -2.66 -17.97
N LEU A 54 9.38 -2.28 -16.72
CA LEU A 54 10.70 -2.30 -16.08
C LEU A 54 11.29 -3.70 -15.97
N PHE A 55 10.48 -4.72 -15.67
CA PHE A 55 10.96 -6.11 -15.68
C PHE A 55 11.47 -6.54 -17.05
N LYS A 56 10.76 -6.16 -18.13
CA LYS A 56 11.22 -6.45 -19.50
C LYS A 56 12.53 -5.74 -19.80
N THR A 57 12.63 -4.46 -19.49
CA THR A 57 13.83 -3.65 -19.69
C THR A 57 15.03 -4.22 -18.91
N TYR A 58 14.82 -4.62 -17.64
CA TYR A 58 15.90 -5.24 -16.85
C TYR A 58 16.37 -6.55 -17.46
N MET A 59 15.46 -7.43 -17.88
CA MET A 59 15.84 -8.71 -18.53
C MET A 59 16.53 -8.52 -19.89
N GLU A 60 16.20 -7.48 -20.65
CA GLU A 60 16.90 -7.12 -21.89
C GLU A 60 18.33 -6.66 -21.62
N GLN A 61 18.54 -5.89 -20.55
CA GLN A 61 19.86 -5.41 -20.10
C GLN A 61 20.67 -6.52 -19.41
N ASN A 62 20.01 -7.54 -18.85
CA ASN A 62 20.62 -8.65 -18.11
C ASN A 62 20.09 -9.99 -18.66
N PRO A 63 20.60 -10.45 -19.83
CA PRO A 63 20.05 -11.62 -20.53
C PRO A 63 20.23 -12.95 -19.80
N ASP A 64 21.05 -12.98 -18.75
CA ASP A 64 21.26 -14.09 -17.83
C ASP A 64 20.24 -14.12 -16.65
N VAL A 65 19.36 -13.13 -16.56
CA VAL A 65 18.31 -13.04 -15.53
C VAL A 65 16.93 -13.30 -16.12
N VAL A 66 16.09 -13.99 -15.34
CA VAL A 66 14.63 -14.14 -15.60
C VAL A 66 13.88 -13.68 -14.37
N ILE A 67 12.94 -12.77 -14.54
CA ILE A 67 12.08 -12.27 -13.47
C ILE A 67 10.70 -12.93 -13.56
N LYS A 68 10.23 -13.46 -12.43
CA LYS A 68 8.88 -14.00 -12.25
C LYS A 68 8.10 -13.13 -11.26
N ALA A 69 7.19 -12.35 -11.78
CA ALA A 69 6.28 -11.56 -10.97
C ALA A 69 5.20 -12.43 -10.30
N LYS A 70 4.94 -12.16 -9.02
CA LYS A 70 3.81 -12.69 -8.25
C LYS A 70 3.04 -11.49 -7.72
N LYS A 71 1.82 -11.28 -8.18
CA LYS A 71 1.00 -10.13 -7.79
C LYS A 71 -0.18 -10.60 -6.94
N ALA A 72 -0.27 -10.14 -5.70
CA ALA A 72 -1.45 -10.28 -4.87
C ALA A 72 -2.52 -9.24 -5.29
N ALA A 73 -3.79 -9.58 -5.14
CA ALA A 73 -4.88 -8.69 -5.51
C ALA A 73 -4.95 -7.45 -4.60
N THR A 74 -4.66 -7.63 -3.31
CA THR A 74 -4.70 -6.57 -2.29
C THR A 74 -3.43 -6.58 -1.44
N SER A 75 -3.16 -5.47 -0.76
CA SER A 75 -2.09 -5.36 0.24
C SER A 75 -2.32 -6.31 1.41
N ASP A 76 -3.56 -6.52 1.83
CA ASP A 76 -3.90 -7.46 2.92
C ASP A 76 -3.55 -8.90 2.57
N ASP A 77 -3.81 -9.34 1.34
CA ASP A 77 -3.44 -10.68 0.88
C ASP A 77 -1.91 -10.84 0.82
N ALA A 78 -1.21 -9.82 0.32
CA ALA A 78 0.26 -9.81 0.32
C ALA A 78 0.82 -9.89 1.73
N ARG A 79 0.28 -9.10 2.69
CA ARG A 79 0.69 -9.14 4.10
C ARG A 79 0.48 -10.52 4.72
N LYS A 80 -0.69 -11.15 4.52
CA LYS A 80 -0.96 -12.52 5.00
C LYS A 80 0.04 -13.54 4.43
N ASN A 81 0.36 -13.44 3.14
CA ASN A 81 1.33 -14.30 2.49
C ASN A 81 2.74 -14.11 3.07
N LEU A 82 3.16 -12.85 3.24
CA LEU A 82 4.45 -12.50 3.83
C LEU A 82 4.58 -13.05 5.25
N MET A 83 3.59 -12.79 6.13
CA MET A 83 3.61 -13.26 7.51
C MET A 83 3.63 -14.79 7.59
N THR A 84 2.89 -15.47 6.73
CA THR A 84 2.90 -16.93 6.63
C THR A 84 4.28 -17.46 6.24
N GLY A 85 4.91 -16.86 5.23
CA GLY A 85 6.25 -17.24 4.76
C GLY A 85 7.34 -16.94 5.80
N LEU A 86 7.25 -15.81 6.51
CA LEU A 86 8.14 -15.46 7.62
C LEU A 86 8.04 -16.47 8.78
N ALA A 87 6.83 -16.83 9.16
CA ALA A 87 6.59 -17.82 10.22
C ALA A 87 7.11 -19.21 9.82
N ALA A 88 6.85 -19.63 8.58
CA ALA A 88 7.29 -20.93 8.05
C ALA A 88 8.80 -20.99 7.74
N GLY A 89 9.48 -19.85 7.60
CA GLY A 89 10.89 -19.75 7.20
C GLY A 89 11.14 -20.20 5.75
N LYS A 90 10.11 -20.22 4.90
CA LYS A 90 10.18 -20.61 3.48
C LYS A 90 8.96 -20.09 2.71
N GLY A 91 9.10 -20.01 1.38
CA GLY A 91 7.98 -19.73 0.47
C GLY A 91 7.86 -18.26 0.10
N LEU A 92 8.69 -17.38 0.64
CA LEU A 92 8.77 -16.00 0.20
C LEU A 92 9.41 -15.89 -1.19
N ALA A 93 9.16 -14.77 -1.86
CA ALA A 93 9.87 -14.41 -3.07
C ALA A 93 11.29 -13.92 -2.75
N ASP A 94 12.14 -13.80 -3.78
CA ASP A 94 13.47 -13.22 -3.63
C ASP A 94 13.41 -11.73 -3.29
N ILE A 95 12.36 -11.05 -3.77
CA ILE A 95 12.02 -9.67 -3.43
C ILE A 95 10.55 -9.63 -3.02
N GLU A 96 10.27 -9.08 -1.84
CA GLU A 96 8.92 -8.87 -1.33
C GLU A 96 8.60 -7.37 -1.27
N GLY A 97 7.53 -6.98 -1.96
CA GLY A 97 6.92 -5.68 -1.81
C GLY A 97 6.15 -5.61 -0.49
N ILE A 98 6.39 -4.56 0.28
CA ILE A 98 5.70 -4.32 1.55
C ILE A 98 5.11 -2.91 1.58
N GLU A 99 4.06 -2.73 2.35
CA GLU A 99 3.42 -1.44 2.55
C GLU A 99 3.99 -0.73 3.79
N VAL A 100 4.02 0.60 3.79
CA VAL A 100 4.68 1.42 4.81
C VAL A 100 4.24 1.12 6.25
N ASN A 101 2.97 0.80 6.44
CA ASN A 101 2.41 0.56 7.78
C ASN A 101 2.80 -0.82 8.38
N TRP A 102 3.50 -1.70 7.63
CA TRP A 102 3.84 -3.04 8.14
C TRP A 102 5.13 -3.06 8.95
N TRP A 103 5.95 -1.99 8.93
CA TRP A 103 7.28 -1.99 9.52
C TRP A 103 7.31 -2.33 11.00
N ALA A 104 6.37 -1.81 11.80
CA ALA A 104 6.34 -2.11 13.23
C ALA A 104 6.04 -3.61 13.51
N GLU A 105 5.19 -4.22 12.69
CA GLU A 105 4.93 -5.66 12.79
C GLU A 105 6.12 -6.47 12.27
N LEU A 106 6.82 -6.00 11.24
CA LEU A 106 7.97 -6.66 10.64
C LEU A 106 9.23 -6.52 11.48
N ALA A 107 9.33 -5.54 12.38
CA ALA A 107 10.50 -5.34 13.24
C ALA A 107 10.91 -6.59 14.01
N GLN A 108 9.95 -7.39 14.49
CA GLN A 108 10.23 -8.67 15.15
C GLN A 108 10.87 -9.72 14.22
N TYR A 109 10.78 -9.53 12.90
CA TYR A 109 11.34 -10.41 11.88
C TYR A 109 12.56 -9.79 11.18
N ALA A 110 13.12 -8.68 11.68
CA ALA A 110 14.23 -7.96 11.05
C ALA A 110 15.41 -8.87 10.66
N ALA A 111 15.73 -9.86 11.49
CA ALA A 111 16.78 -10.84 11.21
C ALA A 111 16.50 -11.79 10.03
N LYS A 112 15.29 -11.76 9.45
CA LYS A 112 14.91 -12.59 8.29
C LYS A 112 14.99 -11.82 6.98
N PHE A 113 15.41 -10.57 7.03
CA PHE A 113 15.65 -9.72 5.87
C PHE A 113 17.14 -9.36 5.78
N GLU A 114 17.58 -9.13 4.56
CA GLU A 114 18.93 -8.66 4.30
C GLU A 114 19.11 -7.20 4.67
N ASP A 115 20.31 -6.84 5.11
CA ASP A 115 20.74 -5.45 5.18
C ASP A 115 21.00 -4.93 3.77
N LEU A 116 20.25 -3.93 3.37
CA LEU A 116 20.34 -3.29 2.05
C LEU A 116 21.15 -2.00 2.09
N SER A 117 21.79 -1.66 3.22
CA SER A 117 22.63 -0.48 3.35
C SER A 117 23.83 -0.56 2.38
N SER A 118 24.03 0.47 1.59
CA SER A 118 25.22 0.62 0.76
C SER A 118 25.46 2.10 0.45
N PRO A 119 26.72 2.51 0.15
CA PRO A 119 27.01 3.88 -0.25
C PRO A 119 26.24 4.34 -1.49
N ASP A 120 25.89 3.41 -2.38
CA ASP A 120 25.22 3.70 -3.66
C ASP A 120 23.75 4.13 -3.49
N VAL A 121 23.16 3.86 -2.32
CA VAL A 121 21.76 4.18 -2.03
C VAL A 121 21.59 5.18 -0.87
N GLU A 122 22.69 5.65 -0.29
CA GLU A 122 22.66 6.60 0.82
C GLU A 122 22.00 7.91 0.40
N GLY A 123 21.02 8.37 1.22
CA GLY A 123 20.30 9.63 0.97
C GLY A 123 19.37 9.64 -0.24
N ARG A 124 19.12 8.51 -0.87
CA ARG A 124 18.36 8.36 -2.12
C ARG A 124 16.88 8.73 -1.94
N TRP A 125 16.24 8.31 -0.86
CA TRP A 125 14.81 8.53 -0.60
C TRP A 125 14.55 9.66 0.40
N VAL A 126 13.32 10.15 0.48
CA VAL A 126 12.89 11.09 1.52
C VAL A 126 13.19 10.51 2.90
N ASP A 127 13.61 11.37 3.84
CA ASP A 127 14.22 10.95 5.09
C ASP A 127 13.33 10.01 5.91
N TRP A 128 12.06 10.39 6.12
CA TRP A 128 11.10 9.56 6.85
C TRP A 128 10.90 8.16 6.23
N LYS A 129 11.03 8.05 4.90
CA LYS A 129 10.92 6.77 4.17
C LYS A 129 12.11 5.86 4.50
N THR A 130 13.31 6.42 4.55
CA THR A 130 14.52 5.71 4.96
C THR A 130 14.49 5.35 6.45
N GLU A 131 14.05 6.30 7.30
CA GLU A 131 13.94 6.09 8.74
C GLU A 131 12.98 4.94 9.08
N ALA A 132 11.79 4.91 8.46
CA ALA A 132 10.80 3.85 8.67
C ALA A 132 11.33 2.44 8.31
N ALA A 133 12.18 2.33 7.28
CA ALA A 133 12.77 1.08 6.83
C ALA A 133 14.07 0.71 7.57
N THR A 134 14.56 1.55 8.48
CA THR A 134 15.80 1.32 9.22
C THR A 134 15.49 0.76 10.60
N ILE A 135 15.78 -0.53 10.80
CA ILE A 135 15.54 -1.25 12.06
C ILE A 135 16.88 -1.75 12.58
N ASP A 136 17.18 -1.48 13.85
CA ASP A 136 18.44 -1.85 14.51
C ASP A 136 19.70 -1.41 13.71
N GLY A 137 19.62 -0.23 13.06
CA GLY A 137 20.70 0.34 12.26
C GLY A 137 20.91 -0.31 10.89
N LYS A 138 20.02 -1.18 10.44
CA LYS A 138 20.04 -1.81 9.12
C LYS A 138 18.90 -1.28 8.26
N LEU A 139 19.20 -0.96 7.02
CA LEU A 139 18.18 -0.61 6.03
C LEU A 139 17.57 -1.90 5.48
N LEU A 140 16.33 -2.20 5.80
CA LEU A 140 15.66 -3.44 5.43
C LEU A 140 14.78 -3.33 4.17
N GLY A 141 14.59 -2.14 3.64
CA GLY A 141 13.76 -1.93 2.45
C GLY A 141 14.14 -0.68 1.67
N TYR A 142 14.09 -0.78 0.35
CA TYR A 142 14.24 0.36 -0.56
C TYR A 142 12.87 0.97 -0.85
N GLY A 143 12.72 2.28 -0.64
CA GLY A 143 11.46 2.99 -0.91
C GLY A 143 11.07 2.93 -2.38
N THR A 144 9.79 2.60 -2.65
CA THR A 144 9.23 2.64 -4.00
C THR A 144 8.48 3.94 -4.23
N ASP A 145 7.28 4.05 -3.70
CA ASP A 145 6.40 5.20 -3.85
C ASP A 145 6.02 5.81 -2.50
N ILE A 146 5.37 6.94 -2.56
CA ILE A 146 4.61 7.57 -1.49
C ILE A 146 3.21 7.90 -2.00
N GLY A 147 2.26 8.12 -1.09
CA GLY A 147 0.86 8.39 -1.43
C GLY A 147 0.39 9.77 -0.99
N PRO A 148 1.01 10.88 -1.49
CA PRO A 148 0.51 12.21 -1.18
C PRO A 148 -0.92 12.36 -1.68
N GLU A 149 -1.80 12.94 -0.83
CA GLU A 149 -3.23 12.97 -1.09
C GLU A 149 -3.71 14.31 -1.63
N ALA A 150 -4.54 14.23 -2.67
CA ALA A 150 -5.33 15.31 -3.23
C ALA A 150 -6.82 14.94 -3.21
N ILE A 151 -7.69 15.79 -3.74
CA ILE A 151 -9.12 15.48 -3.95
C ILE A 151 -9.38 15.29 -5.44
N ALA A 152 -9.80 14.07 -5.82
CA ALA A 152 -10.40 13.84 -7.12
C ALA A 152 -11.88 14.23 -7.08
N TYR A 153 -12.38 14.86 -8.13
CA TYR A 153 -13.75 15.35 -8.20
C TYR A 153 -14.34 15.23 -9.60
N ARG A 154 -15.66 15.23 -9.69
CA ARG A 154 -16.44 15.22 -10.92
C ARG A 154 -16.85 16.66 -11.27
N ALA A 155 -16.09 17.31 -12.15
CA ALA A 155 -16.34 18.71 -12.59
C ALA A 155 -17.75 18.87 -13.20
N ASP A 156 -18.23 17.88 -13.96
CA ASP A 156 -19.58 17.89 -14.55
C ASP A 156 -20.69 17.78 -13.48
N LEU A 157 -20.46 17.08 -12.37
CA LEU A 157 -21.41 17.04 -11.24
C LEU A 157 -21.35 18.33 -10.43
N PHE A 158 -20.16 18.94 -10.31
CA PHE A 158 -20.01 20.27 -9.70
C PHE A 158 -20.76 21.33 -10.49
N GLU A 159 -20.70 21.29 -11.84
CA GLU A 159 -21.49 22.17 -12.70
C GLU A 159 -23.01 22.01 -12.46
N LYS A 160 -23.51 20.76 -12.36
CA LYS A 160 -24.92 20.47 -12.04
C LYS A 160 -25.35 21.05 -10.69
N ALA A 161 -24.43 21.13 -9.72
CA ALA A 161 -24.68 21.71 -8.41
C ALA A 161 -24.49 23.25 -8.37
N GLY A 162 -24.05 23.88 -9.47
CA GLY A 162 -23.73 25.30 -9.52
C GLY A 162 -22.45 25.66 -8.77
N LEU A 163 -21.54 24.70 -8.57
CA LEU A 163 -20.23 24.91 -7.96
C LEU A 163 -19.17 25.18 -9.06
N PRO A 164 -18.02 25.77 -8.70
CA PRO A 164 -16.88 25.90 -9.62
C PRO A 164 -16.47 24.55 -10.21
N THR A 165 -16.00 24.57 -11.47
CA THR A 165 -15.53 23.36 -12.17
C THR A 165 -14.03 23.42 -12.47
N ASP A 166 -13.44 24.61 -12.47
CA ASP A 166 -12.00 24.80 -12.61
C ASP A 166 -11.25 24.31 -11.38
N ARG A 167 -10.18 23.53 -11.57
CA ARG A 167 -9.46 22.86 -10.48
C ARG A 167 -8.84 23.79 -9.45
N GLU A 168 -8.41 24.99 -9.88
CA GLU A 168 -7.85 25.97 -8.95
C GLU A 168 -8.95 26.65 -8.13
N GLU A 169 -10.10 26.89 -8.73
CA GLU A 169 -11.26 27.40 -8.00
C GLU A 169 -11.84 26.35 -7.06
N VAL A 170 -11.86 25.09 -7.47
CA VAL A 170 -12.26 23.96 -6.60
C VAL A 170 -11.26 23.79 -5.45
N ALA A 171 -9.97 23.91 -5.69
CA ALA A 171 -8.97 23.88 -4.62
C ALA A 171 -9.21 24.99 -3.59
N LYS A 172 -9.48 26.22 -4.03
CA LYS A 172 -9.83 27.35 -3.13
C LYS A 172 -11.15 27.12 -2.38
N LEU A 173 -12.16 26.54 -3.04
CA LEU A 173 -13.45 26.21 -2.43
C LEU A 173 -13.30 25.21 -1.28
N LEU A 174 -12.41 24.23 -1.45
CA LEU A 174 -12.17 23.15 -0.49
C LEU A 174 -11.02 23.44 0.48
N GLU A 175 -10.35 24.59 0.33
CA GLU A 175 -9.24 24.96 1.22
C GLU A 175 -9.75 25.13 2.66
N GLY A 176 -9.12 24.41 3.59
CA GLY A 176 -9.48 24.40 5.01
C GLY A 176 -9.31 23.02 5.62
N ASP A 177 -10.11 22.76 6.63
CA ASP A 177 -10.14 21.49 7.35
C ASP A 177 -11.28 20.57 6.90
N TRP A 178 -11.48 19.46 7.62
CA TRP A 178 -12.57 18.52 7.34
C TRP A 178 -13.96 19.14 7.51
N ASP A 179 -14.13 20.16 8.36
CA ASP A 179 -15.42 20.84 8.49
C ASP A 179 -15.75 21.59 7.21
N LYS A 180 -14.75 22.23 6.58
CA LYS A 180 -14.93 22.89 5.28
C LYS A 180 -15.27 21.91 4.17
N TYR A 181 -14.60 20.75 4.12
CA TYR A 181 -14.90 19.71 3.14
C TYR A 181 -16.35 19.22 3.24
N PHE A 182 -16.84 18.97 4.45
CA PHE A 182 -18.21 18.53 4.68
C PHE A 182 -19.24 19.67 4.49
N GLU A 183 -18.91 20.92 4.82
CA GLU A 183 -19.76 22.09 4.53
C GLU A 183 -20.06 22.20 3.02
N VAL A 184 -19.02 22.11 2.19
CA VAL A 184 -19.17 22.12 0.72
C VAL A 184 -19.98 20.90 0.27
N GLY A 185 -19.73 19.74 0.85
CA GLY A 185 -20.51 18.52 0.58
C GLY A 185 -22.00 18.68 0.86
N GLN A 186 -22.37 19.33 1.97
CA GLN A 186 -23.78 19.62 2.27
C GLN A 186 -24.42 20.53 1.21
N GLN A 187 -23.71 21.56 0.75
CA GLN A 187 -24.17 22.44 -0.33
C GLN A 187 -24.37 21.65 -1.63
N PHE A 188 -23.39 20.80 -1.97
CA PHE A 188 -23.45 19.97 -3.17
C PHE A 188 -24.62 18.98 -3.14
N VAL A 189 -24.78 18.20 -2.05
CA VAL A 189 -25.88 17.22 -1.93
C VAL A 189 -27.24 17.90 -1.97
N ALA A 190 -27.40 19.06 -1.33
CA ALA A 190 -28.64 19.81 -1.35
C ALA A 190 -29.00 20.30 -2.77
N ALA A 191 -28.01 20.61 -3.60
CA ALA A 191 -28.23 21.12 -4.96
C ALA A 191 -28.38 20.00 -6.01
N ALA A 192 -27.55 18.96 -5.94
CA ALA A 192 -27.45 17.89 -6.95
C ALA A 192 -28.22 16.63 -6.59
N GLY A 193 -28.44 16.34 -5.30
CA GLY A 193 -29.07 15.11 -4.84
C GLY A 193 -28.21 13.85 -5.06
N ILE A 194 -26.91 14.05 -5.27
CA ILE A 194 -25.89 12.99 -5.48
C ILE A 194 -25.00 12.95 -4.24
N PRO A 195 -24.54 11.77 -3.78
CA PRO A 195 -23.59 11.67 -2.67
C PRO A 195 -22.30 12.49 -2.91
N TRP A 196 -21.75 13.03 -1.83
CA TRP A 196 -20.54 13.85 -1.87
C TRP A 196 -19.28 13.02 -2.00
N TYR A 197 -19.12 11.97 -1.17
CA TYR A 197 -17.96 11.10 -1.18
C TYR A 197 -18.36 9.62 -1.27
N ASP A 198 -17.40 8.79 -1.66
CA ASP A 198 -17.61 7.38 -1.96
C ASP A 198 -18.00 6.53 -0.74
N GLY A 199 -17.31 6.69 0.39
CA GLY A 199 -17.57 5.93 1.60
C GLY A 199 -16.80 6.43 2.82
N ALA A 200 -17.39 6.26 3.99
CA ALA A 200 -16.81 6.76 5.24
C ALA A 200 -15.51 6.05 5.61
N GLY A 201 -15.32 4.79 5.21
CA GLY A 201 -14.10 4.03 5.50
C GLY A 201 -12.85 4.65 4.83
N GLY A 202 -12.94 5.03 3.56
CA GLY A 202 -11.86 5.70 2.84
C GLY A 202 -11.56 7.09 3.43
N THR A 203 -12.63 7.86 3.72
CA THR A 203 -12.48 9.19 4.31
C THR A 203 -11.88 9.12 5.72
N TYR A 204 -12.28 8.14 6.54
CA TYR A 204 -11.68 7.87 7.85
C TYR A 204 -10.18 7.59 7.74
N ASN A 205 -9.78 6.77 6.77
CA ASN A 205 -8.36 6.47 6.56
C ASN A 205 -7.56 7.76 6.28
N GLY A 206 -8.03 8.64 5.40
CA GLY A 206 -7.38 9.93 5.16
C GLY A 206 -7.28 10.80 6.42
N MET A 207 -8.33 10.80 7.28
CA MET A 207 -8.30 11.55 8.54
C MET A 207 -7.25 11.03 9.51
N ILE A 208 -7.13 9.71 9.69
CA ILE A 208 -6.17 9.12 10.64
C ILE A 208 -4.72 9.20 10.16
N GLN A 209 -4.47 9.30 8.84
CA GLN A 209 -3.13 9.51 8.30
C GLN A 209 -2.54 10.89 8.69
N GLN A 210 -3.36 11.81 9.17
CA GLN A 210 -2.92 13.10 9.69
C GLN A 210 -2.59 13.10 11.19
N LEU A 211 -2.90 12.00 11.90
CA LEU A 211 -2.61 11.85 13.33
C LEU A 211 -1.21 11.27 13.53
N ALA A 212 -0.42 11.90 14.42
CA ALA A 212 0.91 11.39 14.72
C ALA A 212 0.90 10.02 15.43
N THR A 213 -0.08 9.79 16.31
CA THR A 213 -0.22 8.57 17.12
C THR A 213 -1.68 8.10 17.16
N PRO A 214 -2.20 7.53 16.05
CA PRO A 214 -3.64 7.22 15.98
C PRO A 214 -4.09 6.17 17.00
N TYR A 215 -3.33 5.12 17.22
CA TYR A 215 -3.74 4.01 18.11
C TYR A 215 -2.74 3.63 19.17
N GLU A 216 -1.48 4.00 19.02
CA GLU A 216 -0.39 3.63 19.88
C GLU A 216 0.52 4.85 20.12
N LYS A 217 1.07 4.94 21.30
CA LYS A 217 2.16 5.88 21.58
C LYS A 217 3.42 5.42 20.85
N THR A 218 4.40 6.29 20.69
CA THR A 218 5.65 5.99 19.97
C THR A 218 6.50 4.89 20.63
N ASP A 219 6.17 4.50 21.87
CA ASP A 219 6.77 3.35 22.56
C ASP A 219 6.02 2.02 22.31
N GLY A 220 5.01 2.03 21.43
CA GLY A 220 4.17 0.87 21.12
C GLY A 220 3.09 0.56 22.15
N THR A 221 2.90 1.42 23.15
CA THR A 221 1.82 1.26 24.13
C THR A 221 0.48 1.60 23.48
N PRO A 222 -0.52 0.69 23.45
CA PRO A 222 -1.84 0.99 22.94
C PRO A 222 -2.51 2.15 23.70
N ILE A 223 -3.19 3.02 22.97
CA ILE A 223 -4.09 4.03 23.54
C ILE A 223 -5.46 3.38 23.68
N PRO A 224 -6.00 3.23 24.93
CA PRO A 224 -7.31 2.62 25.10
C PRO A 224 -8.37 3.34 24.26
N LEU A 225 -9.14 2.59 23.44
CA LEU A 225 -10.06 3.19 22.48
C LEU A 225 -11.08 4.13 23.14
N LYS A 226 -11.54 3.80 24.36
CA LYS A 226 -12.44 4.66 25.16
C LYS A 226 -11.83 6.01 25.57
N ASP A 227 -10.50 6.10 25.63
CA ASP A 227 -9.76 7.29 26.06
C ASP A 227 -9.11 8.00 24.85
N ASN A 228 -9.29 7.46 23.65
CA ASN A 228 -8.70 7.99 22.41
C ASN A 228 -9.59 9.08 21.80
N ALA A 229 -9.38 10.31 22.25
CA ALA A 229 -10.20 11.45 21.84
C ALA A 229 -10.09 11.77 20.34
N ASP A 230 -8.91 11.59 19.73
CA ASP A 230 -8.68 11.90 18.32
C ASP A 230 -9.44 10.94 17.42
N ILE A 231 -9.37 9.63 17.70
CA ILE A 231 -10.12 8.61 16.97
C ILE A 231 -11.62 8.79 17.15
N LYS A 232 -12.07 9.07 18.40
CA LYS A 232 -13.48 9.35 18.66
C LYS A 232 -13.97 10.57 17.89
N ALA A 233 -13.18 11.64 17.86
CA ALA A 233 -13.53 12.87 17.13
C ALA A 233 -13.66 12.61 15.61
N ALA A 234 -12.72 11.85 15.01
CA ALA A 234 -12.80 11.46 13.61
C ALA A 234 -14.05 10.61 13.31
N TYR A 235 -14.31 9.62 14.15
CA TYR A 235 -15.52 8.79 14.05
C TYR A 235 -16.81 9.60 14.13
N ASP A 236 -16.94 10.47 15.16
CA ASP A 236 -18.13 11.29 15.37
C ASP A 236 -18.34 12.31 14.23
N LYS A 237 -17.26 12.90 13.73
CA LYS A 237 -17.31 13.81 12.59
C LYS A 237 -17.90 13.10 11.35
N LEU A 238 -17.43 11.91 11.01
CA LEU A 238 -17.97 11.12 9.91
C LEU A 238 -19.44 10.73 10.16
N ALA A 239 -19.76 10.23 11.34
CA ALA A 239 -21.11 9.82 11.70
C ALA A 239 -22.13 11.00 11.63
N SER A 240 -21.69 12.22 11.98
CA SER A 240 -22.53 13.42 11.86
C SER A 240 -22.77 13.88 10.43
N HIS A 241 -21.96 13.40 9.47
CA HIS A 241 -22.07 13.72 8.05
C HIS A 241 -22.35 12.47 7.18
N LYS A 242 -22.91 11.43 7.77
CA LYS A 242 -23.21 10.16 7.08
C LYS A 242 -24.10 10.33 5.85
N ASP A 243 -25.01 11.29 5.86
CA ASP A 243 -25.92 11.57 4.74
C ASP A 243 -25.21 12.11 3.49
N LEU A 244 -23.91 12.41 3.58
CA LEU A 244 -23.08 12.82 2.46
C LEU A 244 -22.36 11.63 1.79
N SER A 245 -22.32 10.46 2.44
CA SER A 245 -21.68 9.24 1.95
C SER A 245 -22.53 8.56 0.87
N ALA A 246 -21.86 7.95 -0.10
CA ALA A 246 -22.47 6.99 -1.01
C ALA A 246 -22.64 5.60 -0.38
N HIS A 247 -22.19 5.41 0.86
CA HIS A 247 -22.29 4.15 1.61
C HIS A 247 -21.61 2.96 0.94
N LEU A 248 -20.48 3.20 0.29
CA LEU A 248 -19.75 2.18 -0.47
C LEU A 248 -18.51 1.71 0.32
N SER A 249 -18.31 0.41 0.33
CA SER A 249 -17.05 -0.18 0.76
C SER A 249 -16.05 -0.14 -0.39
N GLN A 250 -14.94 0.58 -0.24
CA GLN A 250 -13.90 0.61 -1.27
C GLN A 250 -13.47 -0.81 -1.65
N TRP A 251 -13.15 -0.99 -2.94
CA TRP A 251 -12.76 -2.27 -3.57
C TRP A 251 -13.88 -3.30 -3.74
N SER A 252 -15.12 -2.99 -3.34
CA SER A 252 -16.28 -3.83 -3.65
C SER A 252 -16.75 -3.65 -5.10
N ASP A 253 -17.55 -4.60 -5.60
CA ASP A 253 -18.17 -4.52 -6.93
C ASP A 253 -19.11 -3.29 -7.03
N ASP A 254 -19.81 -2.95 -5.95
CA ASP A 254 -20.69 -1.79 -5.88
C ASP A 254 -19.90 -0.48 -5.97
N TRP A 255 -18.78 -0.36 -5.26
CA TRP A 255 -17.88 0.78 -5.36
C TRP A 255 -17.32 0.93 -6.78
N THR A 256 -16.83 -0.15 -7.37
CA THR A 256 -16.34 -0.17 -8.76
C THR A 256 -17.43 0.29 -9.75
N SER A 257 -18.67 -0.21 -9.57
CA SER A 257 -19.80 0.16 -10.43
C SER A 257 -20.25 1.62 -10.27
N ALA A 258 -20.04 2.21 -9.10
CA ALA A 258 -20.48 3.58 -8.80
C ALA A 258 -19.78 4.64 -9.64
N PHE A 259 -18.53 4.41 -10.07
CA PHE A 259 -17.79 5.30 -10.97
C PHE A 259 -18.50 5.50 -12.31
N GLN A 260 -19.25 4.49 -12.76
CA GLN A 260 -19.99 4.50 -14.03
C GLN A 260 -21.39 5.14 -13.92
N LYS A 261 -21.86 5.46 -12.70
CA LYS A 261 -23.27 5.78 -12.45
C LYS A 261 -23.49 7.12 -11.72
N ASP A 262 -22.55 8.04 -11.77
CA ASP A 262 -22.59 9.28 -10.97
C ASP A 262 -22.82 8.98 -9.47
N GLY A 263 -22.20 7.92 -8.95
CA GLY A 263 -22.45 7.43 -7.60
C GLY A 263 -22.00 8.37 -6.49
N PHE A 264 -21.00 9.22 -6.77
CA PHE A 264 -20.47 10.22 -5.84
C PHE A 264 -19.69 11.30 -6.60
N ALA A 265 -19.47 12.45 -5.95
CA ALA A 265 -18.87 13.61 -6.59
C ALA A 265 -17.38 13.77 -6.33
N THR A 266 -16.89 13.32 -5.17
CA THR A 266 -15.49 13.47 -4.75
C THR A 266 -14.98 12.19 -4.10
N MET A 267 -13.65 12.02 -4.09
CA MET A 267 -12.98 11.05 -3.25
C MET A 267 -11.57 11.48 -2.91
N LEU A 268 -11.02 10.93 -1.84
CA LEU A 268 -9.60 11.10 -1.51
C LEU A 268 -8.77 10.40 -2.57
N CYS A 269 -7.77 11.12 -3.08
CA CYS A 269 -6.96 10.65 -4.19
C CYS A 269 -5.47 10.71 -3.81
N PRO A 270 -4.93 9.72 -3.12
CA PRO A 270 -3.49 9.51 -3.16
C PRO A 270 -3.05 9.23 -4.60
N ALA A 271 -1.83 9.60 -4.95
CA ALA A 271 -1.37 9.55 -6.34
C ALA A 271 -1.64 8.20 -7.03
N TRP A 272 -1.42 7.08 -6.34
CA TRP A 272 -1.68 5.73 -6.86
C TRP A 272 -3.17 5.43 -7.13
N MET A 273 -4.10 6.20 -6.53
CA MET A 273 -5.55 6.04 -6.75
C MET A 273 -5.98 6.51 -8.14
N MET A 274 -5.17 7.30 -8.85
CA MET A 274 -5.47 7.69 -10.23
C MET A 274 -5.74 6.49 -11.13
N GLY A 275 -4.92 5.44 -11.03
CA GLY A 275 -5.10 4.22 -11.82
C GLY A 275 -6.45 3.52 -11.57
N PRO A 276 -6.83 3.21 -10.33
CA PRO A 276 -8.15 2.69 -9.98
C PRO A 276 -9.32 3.58 -10.44
N ILE A 277 -9.24 4.90 -10.27
CA ILE A 277 -10.30 5.82 -10.75
C ILE A 277 -10.44 5.70 -12.27
N GLN A 278 -9.35 5.81 -13.01
CA GLN A 278 -9.35 5.73 -14.47
C GLN A 278 -9.87 4.37 -14.96
N GLY A 279 -9.43 3.28 -14.35
CA GLY A 279 -9.87 1.93 -14.71
C GLY A 279 -11.35 1.69 -14.44
N ASN A 280 -11.88 2.15 -13.31
CA ASN A 280 -13.29 1.97 -12.94
C ASN A 280 -14.22 2.93 -13.68
N ALA A 281 -13.74 4.12 -14.07
CA ALA A 281 -14.50 5.15 -14.76
C ALA A 281 -14.24 5.17 -16.28
N GLU A 282 -13.86 4.04 -16.88
CA GLU A 282 -13.60 3.96 -18.33
C GLU A 282 -14.78 4.49 -19.13
N GLY A 283 -14.50 5.48 -20.01
CA GLY A 283 -15.52 6.13 -20.84
C GLY A 283 -16.35 7.21 -20.12
N VAL A 284 -16.16 7.41 -18.84
CA VAL A 284 -16.78 8.52 -18.09
C VAL A 284 -15.88 9.74 -18.15
N THR A 285 -16.43 10.89 -18.50
CA THR A 285 -15.73 12.16 -18.55
C THR A 285 -16.06 13.01 -17.32
N GLY A 286 -15.29 14.09 -17.11
CA GLY A 286 -15.55 15.04 -16.04
C GLY A 286 -14.76 14.82 -14.75
N TRP A 287 -13.94 13.76 -14.67
CA TRP A 287 -12.98 13.63 -13.58
C TRP A 287 -11.85 14.64 -13.69
N ASP A 288 -11.49 15.25 -12.57
CA ASP A 288 -10.36 16.16 -12.42
C ASP A 288 -9.75 16.01 -11.01
N ILE A 289 -8.58 16.63 -10.77
CA ILE A 289 -7.88 16.59 -9.49
C ILE A 289 -7.59 18.03 -9.02
N ALA A 290 -8.08 18.38 -7.84
CA ALA A 290 -7.80 19.65 -7.19
C ALA A 290 -6.58 19.53 -6.27
N ASN A 291 -5.65 20.52 -6.36
CA ASN A 291 -4.45 20.59 -5.53
C ASN A 291 -4.81 21.05 -4.10
N VAL A 292 -5.59 20.24 -3.40
CA VAL A 292 -6.06 20.49 -2.03
C VAL A 292 -6.28 19.17 -1.29
N PHE A 293 -6.10 19.21 0.01
CA PHE A 293 -6.49 18.13 0.94
C PHE A 293 -6.95 18.75 2.26
N PRO A 294 -8.05 18.29 2.85
CA PRO A 294 -8.54 18.82 4.12
C PRO A 294 -7.49 18.72 5.22
N GLY A 295 -7.26 19.81 5.96
CA GLY A 295 -6.23 19.86 7.00
C GLY A 295 -4.80 20.05 6.48
N GLY A 296 -4.62 20.28 5.17
CA GLY A 296 -3.34 20.66 4.56
C GLY A 296 -2.65 19.55 3.79
N GLY A 297 -2.42 18.39 4.34
CA GLY A 297 -1.76 17.28 3.65
C GLY A 297 -1.96 15.95 4.35
N GLY A 298 -1.94 14.87 3.58
CA GLY A 298 -1.98 13.50 4.04
C GLY A 298 -1.11 12.62 3.14
N ASN A 299 -0.69 11.49 3.66
CA ASN A 299 0.01 10.47 2.90
C ASN A 299 -0.66 9.12 3.14
N TRP A 300 -1.29 8.57 2.13
CA TRP A 300 -1.92 7.27 2.22
C TRP A 300 -1.10 6.23 1.46
N GLY A 301 -0.48 5.32 2.22
CA GLY A 301 0.29 4.21 1.67
C GLY A 301 1.69 4.62 1.23
N GLY A 302 2.17 3.88 0.26
CA GLY A 302 3.56 3.86 -0.18
C GLY A 302 4.24 2.56 0.24
N SER A 303 5.16 2.10 -0.60
CA SER A 303 5.68 0.74 -0.49
C SER A 303 7.20 0.70 -0.48
N TYR A 304 7.73 -0.49 -0.25
CA TYR A 304 9.17 -0.78 -0.27
C TYR A 304 9.41 -2.12 -0.94
N LEU A 305 10.62 -2.33 -1.43
CA LEU A 305 11.14 -3.63 -1.79
C LEU A 305 12.10 -4.12 -0.72
N THR A 306 11.83 -5.29 -0.16
CA THR A 306 12.67 -5.99 0.80
C THR A 306 13.27 -7.25 0.17
N VAL A 307 14.39 -7.72 0.70
CA VAL A 307 15.04 -8.96 0.26
C VAL A 307 15.06 -9.93 1.44
N PRO A 308 14.20 -10.96 1.45
CA PRO A 308 14.22 -12.00 2.48
C PRO A 308 15.52 -12.83 2.41
N SER A 309 16.11 -13.13 3.58
CA SER A 309 17.35 -13.92 3.68
C SER A 309 17.20 -15.39 3.30
N GLN A 310 15.98 -15.87 3.05
CA GLN A 310 15.73 -17.23 2.60
C GLN A 310 15.89 -17.45 1.08
N GLY A 311 16.09 -16.37 0.31
CA GLY A 311 16.33 -16.43 -1.14
C GLY A 311 17.66 -17.07 -1.47
N GLU A 312 17.74 -17.73 -2.63
CA GLU A 312 18.99 -18.38 -3.10
C GLU A 312 19.88 -17.41 -3.86
N ASN A 313 19.32 -16.34 -4.44
CA ASN A 313 20.02 -15.37 -5.29
C ASN A 313 20.04 -13.96 -4.68
N VAL A 314 20.36 -13.85 -3.39
CA VAL A 314 20.28 -12.62 -2.58
C VAL A 314 20.98 -11.42 -3.26
N GLU A 315 22.20 -11.58 -3.72
CA GLU A 315 22.94 -10.46 -4.35
C GLU A 315 22.32 -9.98 -5.67
N ALA A 316 21.74 -10.90 -6.44
CA ALA A 316 21.00 -10.53 -7.66
C ALA A 316 19.68 -9.84 -7.33
N ALA A 317 18.99 -10.29 -6.27
CA ALA A 317 17.79 -9.66 -5.76
C ALA A 317 18.05 -8.24 -5.25
N LYS A 318 19.12 -8.01 -4.47
CA LYS A 318 19.55 -6.67 -4.03
C LYS A 318 19.79 -5.73 -5.20
N LYS A 319 20.50 -6.20 -6.25
CA LYS A 319 20.76 -5.41 -7.47
C LYS A 319 19.48 -5.05 -8.21
N LEU A 320 18.57 -6.01 -8.38
CA LEU A 320 17.28 -5.75 -9.02
C LEU A 320 16.44 -4.76 -8.19
N ALA A 321 16.35 -4.94 -6.88
CA ALA A 321 15.61 -4.03 -5.99
C ALA A 321 16.19 -2.61 -6.03
N ALA A 322 17.51 -2.45 -5.99
CA ALA A 322 18.20 -1.16 -6.11
C ALA A 322 17.95 -0.48 -7.46
N TRP A 323 17.91 -1.26 -8.55
CA TRP A 323 17.62 -0.75 -9.89
C TRP A 323 16.15 -0.34 -10.01
N LEU A 324 15.20 -1.15 -9.56
CA LEU A 324 13.75 -0.84 -9.61
C LEU A 324 13.38 0.42 -8.82
N THR A 325 14.19 0.79 -7.82
CA THR A 325 13.97 1.95 -6.97
C THR A 325 14.91 3.12 -7.28
N ALA A 326 15.61 3.10 -8.40
CA ALA A 326 16.43 4.22 -8.86
C ALA A 326 15.55 5.32 -9.49
N PRO A 327 16.07 6.56 -9.66
CA PRO A 327 15.25 7.71 -10.07
C PRO A 327 14.49 7.47 -11.36
N GLU A 328 15.16 7.00 -12.40
CA GLU A 328 14.56 6.81 -13.72
C GLU A 328 13.45 5.75 -13.69
N GLN A 329 13.61 4.69 -12.88
CA GLN A 329 12.62 3.62 -12.76
C GLN A 329 11.38 4.10 -12.00
N GLN A 330 11.56 4.91 -10.96
CA GLN A 330 10.41 5.49 -10.25
C GLN A 330 9.65 6.51 -11.11
N ILE A 331 10.34 7.26 -11.96
CA ILE A 331 9.69 8.16 -12.95
C ILE A 331 8.83 7.34 -13.93
N VAL A 332 9.36 6.23 -14.46
CA VAL A 332 8.61 5.34 -15.35
C VAL A 332 7.39 4.75 -14.63
N ALA A 333 7.57 4.24 -13.42
CA ALA A 333 6.47 3.65 -12.63
C ALA A 333 5.36 4.68 -12.34
N PHE A 334 5.72 5.93 -12.04
CA PHE A 334 4.75 7.00 -11.85
C PHE A 334 4.00 7.33 -13.14
N SER A 335 4.70 7.47 -14.26
CA SER A 335 4.07 7.79 -15.54
C SER A 335 3.13 6.68 -16.03
N GLU A 336 3.41 5.40 -15.69
CA GLU A 336 2.59 4.27 -16.13
C GLU A 336 1.42 3.94 -15.20
N LYS A 337 1.59 4.15 -13.89
CA LYS A 337 0.63 3.65 -12.88
C LYS A 337 0.31 4.62 -11.75
N GLY A 338 0.82 5.85 -11.79
CA GLY A 338 0.54 6.84 -10.75
C GLY A 338 1.25 6.59 -9.40
N THR A 339 2.22 5.66 -9.35
CA THR A 339 3.01 5.38 -8.14
C THR A 339 4.02 6.48 -7.89
N PHE A 340 3.64 7.51 -7.12
CA PHE A 340 4.40 8.74 -6.96
C PHE A 340 5.76 8.50 -6.28
N PRO A 341 6.88 9.00 -6.86
CA PRO A 341 8.22 8.65 -6.39
C PRO A 341 8.48 9.01 -4.93
N SER A 342 9.21 8.15 -4.22
CA SER A 342 9.79 8.47 -2.91
C SER A 342 11.24 8.93 -3.01
N GLN A 343 11.84 8.81 -4.17
CA GLN A 343 13.24 9.09 -4.46
C GLN A 343 13.43 10.60 -4.68
N LYS A 344 14.36 11.21 -3.92
CA LYS A 344 14.54 12.67 -3.88
C LYS A 344 14.84 13.30 -5.24
N GLU A 345 15.71 12.68 -6.02
CA GLU A 345 16.10 13.18 -7.35
C GLU A 345 14.93 13.10 -8.34
N ALA A 346 14.09 12.04 -8.25
CA ALA A 346 12.91 11.89 -9.09
C ALA A 346 11.82 12.91 -8.73
N LEU A 347 11.60 13.18 -7.43
CA LEU A 347 10.54 14.10 -6.96
C LEU A 347 10.65 15.50 -7.55
N ASP A 348 11.86 16.02 -7.70
CA ASP A 348 12.12 17.37 -8.17
C ASP A 348 12.48 17.41 -9.67
N SER A 349 12.42 16.26 -10.36
CA SER A 349 12.76 16.19 -11.77
C SER A 349 11.70 16.87 -12.64
N PRO A 350 12.10 17.51 -13.77
CA PRO A 350 11.15 18.03 -14.75
C PRO A 350 10.24 16.95 -15.34
N GLU A 351 10.72 15.72 -15.42
CA GLU A 351 9.99 14.56 -15.91
C GLU A 351 8.81 14.22 -14.99
N VAL A 352 8.95 14.34 -13.67
CA VAL A 352 7.86 14.16 -12.71
C VAL A 352 6.98 15.40 -12.66
N THR A 353 7.55 16.58 -12.39
CA THR A 353 6.76 17.81 -12.19
C THR A 353 6.01 18.27 -13.45
N GLY A 354 6.48 17.89 -14.64
CA GLY A 354 5.85 18.17 -15.92
C GLY A 354 4.77 17.19 -16.35
N LEU A 355 4.52 16.11 -15.60
CA LEU A 355 3.52 15.12 -15.97
C LEU A 355 2.10 15.67 -15.87
N THR A 356 1.33 15.38 -16.93
CA THR A 356 -0.13 15.67 -17.01
C THR A 356 -0.87 14.38 -17.28
N GLU A 357 -2.12 14.28 -16.81
CA GLU A 357 -2.95 13.10 -17.04
C GLU A 357 -4.23 13.50 -17.82
N GLU A 358 -4.35 12.99 -19.04
CA GLU A 358 -5.44 13.33 -19.96
C GLU A 358 -6.81 12.98 -19.39
N PHE A 359 -6.93 11.81 -18.76
CA PHE A 359 -8.17 11.35 -18.15
C PHE A 359 -8.72 12.34 -17.12
N PHE A 360 -7.85 12.99 -16.36
CA PHE A 360 -8.20 14.02 -15.37
C PHE A 360 -8.14 15.44 -15.98
N ASN A 361 -8.72 15.61 -17.17
CA ASN A 361 -8.80 16.92 -17.82
C ASN A 361 -7.42 17.60 -18.01
N ASN A 362 -6.41 16.84 -18.37
CA ASN A 362 -5.00 17.27 -18.45
C ASN A 362 -4.50 17.88 -17.13
N ALA A 363 -4.91 17.35 -15.99
CA ALA A 363 -4.41 17.80 -14.69
C ALA A 363 -2.89 17.72 -14.65
N PRO A 364 -2.18 18.74 -14.12
CA PRO A 364 -0.74 18.70 -13.92
C PRO A 364 -0.41 17.84 -12.68
N VAL A 365 -0.65 16.53 -12.79
CA VAL A 365 -0.59 15.58 -11.68
C VAL A 365 0.78 15.52 -11.03
N GLY A 366 1.84 15.67 -11.81
CA GLY A 366 3.20 15.74 -11.29
C GLY A 366 3.39 16.92 -10.33
N GLN A 367 2.93 18.10 -10.71
CA GLN A 367 3.02 19.29 -9.84
C GLN A 367 2.07 19.17 -8.64
N ILE A 368 0.83 18.72 -8.85
CA ILE A 368 -0.17 18.54 -7.78
C ILE A 368 0.40 17.64 -6.69
N PHE A 369 0.86 16.44 -7.03
CA PHE A 369 1.35 15.49 -6.02
C PHE A 369 2.70 15.89 -5.43
N SER A 370 3.55 16.62 -6.16
CA SER A 370 4.76 17.22 -5.58
C SER A 370 4.42 18.26 -4.51
N ASP A 371 3.41 19.10 -4.74
CA ASP A 371 2.95 20.08 -3.74
C ASP A 371 2.29 19.37 -2.54
N ARG A 372 1.48 18.34 -2.80
CA ARG A 372 0.87 17.55 -1.71
C ARG A 372 1.89 16.80 -0.89
N ALA A 373 2.94 16.24 -1.49
CA ALA A 373 4.04 15.61 -0.75
C ALA A 373 4.74 16.59 0.20
N LYS A 374 4.95 17.84 -0.24
CA LYS A 374 5.54 18.91 0.58
C LYS A 374 4.60 19.38 1.70
N ALA A 375 3.29 19.21 1.53
CA ALA A 375 2.28 19.60 2.52
C ALA A 375 2.09 18.55 3.63
N VAL A 376 2.65 17.35 3.50
CA VAL A 376 2.60 16.32 4.54
C VAL A 376 3.44 16.75 5.73
N THR A 377 2.79 17.02 6.87
CA THR A 377 3.45 17.49 8.10
C THR A 377 3.53 16.40 9.18
N SER A 378 2.84 15.29 8.99
CA SER A 378 2.80 14.18 9.93
C SER A 378 2.84 12.85 9.20
N GLN A 379 3.52 11.87 9.79
CA GLN A 379 3.42 10.47 9.42
C GLN A 379 2.91 9.71 10.64
N PRO A 380 1.85 8.93 10.51
CA PRO A 380 1.31 8.22 11.65
C PRO A 380 2.30 7.18 12.17
N PHE A 381 2.47 7.12 13.48
CA PHE A 381 3.12 5.98 14.10
C PHE A 381 2.22 4.75 13.99
N THR A 382 2.66 3.77 13.24
CA THR A 382 1.97 2.49 13.04
C THR A 382 2.65 1.41 13.87
N GLY A 383 2.28 1.30 15.14
CA GLY A 383 2.83 0.31 16.07
C GLY A 383 2.37 -1.13 15.78
N PRO A 384 2.85 -2.12 16.53
CA PRO A 384 2.55 -3.54 16.28
C PRO A 384 1.08 -3.92 16.47
N LYS A 385 0.27 -3.06 17.11
CA LYS A 385 -1.17 -3.27 17.31
C LYS A 385 -2.05 -2.41 16.39
N PHE A 386 -1.43 -1.60 15.52
CA PHE A 386 -2.15 -0.69 14.62
C PHE A 386 -3.28 -1.39 13.87
N PHE A 387 -2.97 -2.47 13.17
CA PHE A 387 -3.96 -3.16 12.32
C PHE A 387 -5.12 -3.74 13.10
N VAL A 388 -4.84 -4.38 14.23
CA VAL A 388 -5.95 -5.01 14.98
C VAL A 388 -6.88 -3.95 15.60
N ILE A 389 -6.34 -2.80 16.03
CA ILE A 389 -7.16 -1.70 16.57
C ILE A 389 -7.88 -0.97 15.44
N ASN A 390 -7.19 -0.69 14.34
CA ASN A 390 -7.79 -0.05 13.16
C ASN A 390 -8.97 -0.88 12.63
N THR A 391 -8.83 -2.21 12.55
CA THR A 391 -9.91 -3.11 12.12
C THR A 391 -11.16 -2.93 12.98
N VAL A 392 -11.04 -2.85 14.30
CA VAL A 392 -12.18 -2.65 15.20
C VAL A 392 -12.95 -1.37 14.88
N VAL A 393 -12.24 -0.28 14.59
CA VAL A 393 -12.89 1.01 14.25
C VAL A 393 -13.44 1.00 12.83
N ALA A 394 -12.70 0.44 11.87
CA ALA A 394 -13.14 0.30 10.49
C ALA A 394 -14.42 -0.55 10.37
N ASP A 395 -14.49 -1.66 11.13
CA ASP A 395 -15.71 -2.49 11.21
C ASP A 395 -16.89 -1.70 11.81
N ALA A 396 -16.64 -0.84 12.80
CA ALA A 396 -17.70 0.02 13.36
C ALA A 396 -18.21 1.02 12.32
N ILE A 397 -17.32 1.59 11.51
CA ILE A 397 -17.70 2.49 10.41
C ILE A 397 -18.49 1.73 9.35
N THR A 398 -18.01 0.54 8.93
CA THR A 398 -18.73 -0.29 7.96
C THR A 398 -20.15 -0.63 8.44
N ARG A 399 -20.33 -0.98 9.71
CA ARG A 399 -21.66 -1.28 10.27
C ARG A 399 -22.66 -0.16 10.09
N TRP A 400 -22.27 1.11 10.30
CA TRP A 400 -23.25 2.19 10.14
C TRP A 400 -23.28 2.79 8.73
N ASP A 401 -22.13 2.85 8.05
CA ASP A 401 -22.08 3.45 6.72
C ASP A 401 -22.64 2.51 5.66
N VAL A 402 -22.20 1.25 5.64
CA VAL A 402 -22.60 0.27 4.61
C VAL A 402 -23.85 -0.52 5.05
N ASP A 403 -23.88 -1.01 6.29
CA ASP A 403 -24.96 -1.90 6.76
C ASP A 403 -26.15 -1.13 7.37
N GLY A 404 -26.05 0.21 7.54
CA GLY A 404 -27.13 1.07 8.01
C GLY A 404 -27.44 0.97 9.50
N ALA A 405 -26.51 0.47 10.32
CA ALA A 405 -26.67 0.41 11.77
C ALA A 405 -26.61 1.81 12.41
N ASP A 406 -26.98 1.89 13.68
CA ASP A 406 -26.82 3.12 14.45
C ASP A 406 -25.35 3.40 14.77
N PRO A 407 -24.80 4.61 14.49
CA PRO A 407 -23.40 4.91 14.75
C PRO A 407 -23.00 4.80 16.23
N ALA A 408 -23.85 5.20 17.17
CA ALA A 408 -23.54 5.12 18.61
C ALA A 408 -23.47 3.66 19.06
N ALA A 409 -24.45 2.84 18.66
CA ALA A 409 -24.42 1.40 18.93
C ALA A 409 -23.21 0.70 18.29
N SER A 410 -22.81 1.12 17.08
CA SER A 410 -21.61 0.60 16.40
C SER A 410 -20.33 0.94 17.14
N TRP A 411 -20.24 2.14 17.74
CA TRP A 411 -19.12 2.53 18.58
C TRP A 411 -19.07 1.75 19.89
N ASP A 412 -20.20 1.58 20.58
CA ASP A 412 -20.26 0.78 21.82
C ASP A 412 -19.82 -0.67 21.57
N GLN A 413 -20.18 -1.22 20.40
CA GLN A 413 -19.70 -2.53 19.98
C GLN A 413 -18.18 -2.51 19.72
N ALA A 414 -17.62 -1.45 19.11
CA ALA A 414 -16.17 -1.30 18.91
C ALA A 414 -15.42 -1.27 20.25
N LEU A 415 -15.95 -0.55 21.26
CA LEU A 415 -15.34 -0.55 22.60
C LEU A 415 -15.32 -1.96 23.19
N SER A 416 -16.41 -2.71 23.06
CA SER A 416 -16.47 -4.10 23.53
C SER A 416 -15.47 -5.01 22.80
N GLN A 417 -15.37 -4.87 21.48
CA GLN A 417 -14.39 -5.62 20.66
C GLN A 417 -12.95 -5.25 21.02
N TYR A 418 -12.66 -3.98 21.27
CA TYR A 418 -11.35 -3.54 21.73
C TYR A 418 -10.97 -4.17 23.08
N ASP A 419 -11.89 -4.21 24.03
CA ASP A 419 -11.66 -4.83 25.34
C ASP A 419 -11.37 -6.35 25.20
N GLU A 420 -12.03 -7.02 24.25
CA GLU A 420 -11.78 -8.46 23.94
C GLU A 420 -10.36 -8.71 23.38
N LEU A 421 -9.71 -7.71 22.79
CA LEU A 421 -8.32 -7.84 22.32
C LEU A 421 -7.32 -7.98 23.48
N GLY A 422 -7.68 -7.59 24.70
CA GLY A 422 -6.83 -7.72 25.88
C GLY A 422 -5.54 -6.90 25.79
N LEU A 423 -5.58 -5.73 25.18
CA LEU A 423 -4.44 -4.84 24.95
C LEU A 423 -4.19 -3.83 26.09
N ALA A 424 -5.02 -3.84 27.13
CA ALA A 424 -4.94 -2.93 28.28
C ALA A 424 -3.94 -3.41 29.34
#